data_0e3c8705fe6a8e630bcc53733c789788
#
_entry.id   0e3c8705fe6a8e630bcc53733c789788
#
_cell.length_a   1.000
_cell.length_b   1.000
_cell.length_c   1.000
_cell.angle_alpha   90.00
_cell.angle_beta   90.00
_cell.angle_gamma   90.00
#
_symmetry.space_group_name_H-M   'P 1'
#
loop_
_entity.id
_entity.type
_entity.pdbx_description
1 polymer ?
#
loop_
_entity_poly.entity_id
_entity_poly.type
_entity_poly.pdbx_seq_one_letter_code
_entity_poly.pdbx_strand_id
1 'polypeptide(L)'
;IIAVIELKENNSSKTNIFKNFNKINKNNVLLSPILNLINENISISFIQSYSNLETIYKKCGIIKNNSIKNAPLRFQRGNKDLLKFGIIRWGLYKDTIESILKEKGLPPELSYLPLLESNYWNFAYSKIGALGLWQFMPHTGKKYLQINKYKDERLDWIKSTYAAANFLKDSFQYFGRWDISITSYNHGFQGMKQASKQLNTTDLNTIITYYKSKYFKFASKNFYLSFLAIKTIMESTNKYFPDAKLLKPLDIKIYKIPKSTPIKSLITNLKVNLITFKIFNPAFTELAYKHNIILPKNSIIYLQNNELSHQLIKLSHHSIKSNENIEQMLISLNYDENAIIALNAINEKSFKKLKKDYLIVYPPSSSPFI
;
A
#
# COMPACT_ATOMS: atom_id res chain seq x y z
N ILE A 1 -9.15 -5.43 5.74
CA ILE A 1 -9.20 -6.44 4.68
C ILE A 1 -7.83 -6.38 4.08
N ILE A 2 -7.05 -7.41 4.35
CA ILE A 2 -6.03 -7.72 3.37
C ILE A 2 -6.84 -7.95 2.13
N ALA A 3 -6.87 -6.96 1.22
CA ALA A 3 -7.53 -7.10 -0.03
C ALA A 3 -6.96 -8.39 -0.64
N VAL A 4 -7.82 -9.36 -0.92
CA VAL A 4 -7.40 -10.53 -1.70
C VAL A 4 -7.10 -9.96 -3.06
N ILE A 5 -5.83 -9.65 -3.28
CA ILE A 5 -5.34 -9.12 -4.54
C ILE A 5 -5.36 -10.30 -5.50
N GLU A 6 -6.44 -10.44 -6.22
CA GLU A 6 -6.49 -11.30 -7.38
C GLU A 6 -6.05 -10.51 -8.60
N LEU A 7 -4.82 -10.73 -9.02
CA LEU A 7 -4.51 -10.71 -10.43
C LEU A 7 -5.51 -11.69 -11.08
N LYS A 8 -6.14 -11.34 -12.21
CA LYS A 8 -7.07 -12.21 -12.95
C LYS A 8 -6.51 -13.64 -13.04
N GLU A 9 -6.88 -14.51 -12.12
CA GLU A 9 -6.53 -15.90 -12.13
C GLU A 9 -7.75 -16.78 -11.87
N ASN A 10 -7.84 -17.86 -12.66
CA ASN A 10 -8.90 -18.85 -12.69
C ASN A 10 -9.21 -19.51 -11.34
N ASN A 11 -10.43 -19.73 -11.16
CA ASN A 11 -11.35 -20.18 -10.11
C ASN A 11 -11.04 -21.43 -9.26
N SER A 12 -9.84 -21.87 -8.93
CA SER A 12 -9.74 -23.17 -8.22
C SER A 12 -9.09 -23.18 -6.82
N SER A 13 -8.49 -22.08 -6.34
CA SER A 13 -7.81 -22.07 -5.03
C SER A 13 -8.46 -21.19 -3.94
N LYS A 14 -9.64 -20.64 -4.21
CA LYS A 14 -10.31 -19.62 -3.39
C LYS A 14 -10.92 -20.07 -2.07
N THR A 15 -11.23 -21.35 -1.93
CA THR A 15 -12.08 -21.87 -0.83
C THR A 15 -11.34 -22.11 0.48
N ASN A 16 -10.04 -22.35 0.45
CA ASN A 16 -9.31 -22.78 1.66
C ASN A 16 -8.84 -21.63 2.56
N ILE A 17 -8.52 -20.47 2.00
CA ILE A 17 -8.03 -19.31 2.82
C ILE A 17 -9.19 -18.73 3.64
N PHE A 18 -10.38 -18.60 3.06
CA PHE A 18 -11.57 -18.10 3.76
C PHE A 18 -12.11 -19.06 4.83
N LYS A 19 -12.02 -20.37 4.60
CA LYS A 19 -12.46 -21.35 5.61
C LYS A 19 -11.62 -21.32 6.88
N ASN A 20 -10.31 -21.10 6.77
CA ASN A 20 -9.42 -21.01 7.94
C ASN A 20 -9.61 -19.67 8.71
N PHE A 21 -9.94 -18.58 8.05
CA PHE A 21 -10.24 -17.31 8.72
C PHE A 21 -11.54 -17.35 9.52
N ASN A 22 -12.58 -18.03 9.03
CA ASN A 22 -13.87 -18.17 9.73
C ASN A 22 -13.81 -19.10 10.94
N LYS A 23 -12.88 -20.06 10.96
CA LYS A 23 -12.73 -21.01 12.10
C LYS A 23 -12.08 -20.38 13.34
N ILE A 24 -11.34 -19.27 13.17
CA ILE A 24 -10.66 -18.55 14.26
C ILE A 24 -11.63 -17.59 15.00
N ASN A 25 -12.84 -17.40 14.48
CA ASN A 25 -13.73 -16.31 14.89
C ASN A 25 -14.64 -16.62 16.10
N LYS A 26 -14.57 -17.79 16.72
CA LYS A 26 -15.50 -18.16 17.81
C LYS A 26 -15.10 -17.70 19.21
N ASN A 27 -13.90 -17.15 19.43
CA ASN A 27 -13.40 -16.79 20.77
C ASN A 27 -12.97 -15.31 20.91
N ASN A 28 -13.68 -14.37 20.33
CA ASN A 28 -13.30 -12.94 20.24
C ASN A 28 -13.60 -12.10 21.52
N VAL A 29 -13.68 -12.66 22.70
CA VAL A 29 -13.89 -11.93 23.97
C VAL A 29 -12.66 -11.09 24.40
N LEU A 30 -11.51 -11.21 23.73
CA LEU A 30 -10.19 -10.80 24.25
C LEU A 30 -9.58 -9.55 23.60
N LEU A 31 -10.25 -8.93 22.65
CA LEU A 31 -9.75 -7.67 22.03
C LEU A 31 -10.16 -6.44 22.85
N SER A 32 -11.19 -6.55 23.66
CA SER A 32 -11.75 -5.46 24.46
C SER A 32 -10.72 -4.79 25.39
N PRO A 33 -9.92 -5.51 26.19
CA PRO A 33 -8.96 -4.86 27.08
C PRO A 33 -7.76 -4.20 26.39
N ILE A 34 -7.34 -4.71 25.22
CA ILE A 34 -6.25 -4.05 24.46
C ILE A 34 -6.72 -2.72 23.89
N LEU A 35 -7.94 -2.71 23.37
CA LEU A 35 -8.53 -1.51 22.82
C LEU A 35 -8.79 -0.45 23.90
N ASN A 36 -9.11 -0.84 25.13
CA ASN A 36 -9.24 0.08 26.25
C ASN A 36 -7.94 0.82 26.57
N LEU A 37 -6.81 0.14 26.57
CA LEU A 37 -5.50 0.78 26.80
C LEU A 37 -5.04 1.62 25.61
N ILE A 38 -5.39 1.22 24.40
CA ILE A 38 -5.16 2.01 23.20
C ILE A 38 -5.98 3.28 23.22
N ASN A 39 -7.16 3.27 23.89
CA ASN A 39 -8.12 4.35 23.89
C ASN A 39 -7.88 5.41 24.98
N GLU A 40 -7.18 5.10 26.05
CA GLU A 40 -7.09 5.99 27.22
C GLU A 40 -6.20 7.23 27.06
N ASN A 41 -5.69 7.56 25.89
CA ASN A 41 -4.95 8.81 25.57
C ASN A 41 -3.97 8.67 24.39
N ILE A 42 -4.37 8.12 23.26
CA ILE A 42 -3.45 8.04 22.13
C ILE A 42 -3.49 9.31 21.30
N SER A 43 -2.67 10.28 21.68
CA SER A 43 -2.12 11.27 20.77
C SER A 43 -1.10 10.61 19.83
N ILE A 44 -0.70 11.27 18.75
CA ILE A 44 0.39 10.82 17.85
C ILE A 44 1.64 10.45 18.64
N SER A 45 1.97 11.24 19.69
CA SER A 45 3.09 10.98 20.62
C SER A 45 2.96 9.62 21.32
N PHE A 46 1.76 9.10 21.49
CA PHE A 46 1.51 7.84 22.16
C PHE A 46 1.74 6.62 21.23
N ILE A 47 1.43 6.74 19.93
CA ILE A 47 1.85 5.76 18.93
C ILE A 47 3.39 5.66 18.91
N GLN A 48 4.08 6.79 19.06
CA GLN A 48 5.54 6.86 19.13
C GLN A 48 6.10 6.29 20.45
N SER A 49 5.37 6.37 21.57
CA SER A 49 5.86 5.91 22.89
C SER A 49 5.73 4.39 23.09
N TYR A 50 4.88 3.70 22.32
CA TYR A 50 4.76 2.25 22.37
C TYR A 50 5.50 1.60 21.22
N SER A 51 6.78 1.31 21.45
CA SER A 51 7.68 0.75 20.46
C SER A 51 7.37 -0.71 20.05
N ASN A 52 6.53 -1.43 20.79
CA ASN A 52 6.09 -2.75 20.38
C ASN A 52 4.74 -3.17 21.01
N LEU A 53 4.02 -4.05 20.34
CA LEU A 53 2.75 -4.62 20.80
C LEU A 53 2.90 -5.38 22.15
N GLU A 54 4.07 -5.91 22.44
CA GLU A 54 4.33 -6.63 23.70
C GLU A 54 4.20 -5.71 24.91
N THR A 55 4.63 -4.46 24.79
CA THR A 55 4.49 -3.45 25.86
C THR A 55 3.02 -3.08 26.08
N ILE A 56 2.24 -2.96 25.00
CA ILE A 56 0.79 -2.73 25.06
C ILE A 56 0.11 -3.91 25.78
N TYR A 57 0.47 -5.13 25.43
CA TYR A 57 -0.09 -6.35 26.02
C TYR A 57 0.25 -6.51 27.50
N LYS A 58 1.50 -6.18 27.89
CA LYS A 58 1.91 -6.20 29.31
C LYS A 58 1.09 -5.25 30.16
N LYS A 59 0.86 -4.03 29.70
CA LYS A 59 0.04 -3.03 30.42
C LYS A 59 -1.44 -3.42 30.52
N CYS A 60 -1.97 -4.16 29.53
CA CYS A 60 -3.34 -4.65 29.55
C CYS A 60 -3.59 -5.87 30.45
N GLY A 61 -2.57 -6.44 31.06
CA GLY A 61 -2.70 -7.71 31.81
C GLY A 61 -3.05 -8.93 30.95
N ILE A 62 -2.96 -8.82 29.63
CA ILE A 62 -3.42 -9.83 28.64
C ILE A 62 -2.29 -10.81 28.25
N ILE A 63 -1.18 -10.79 29.01
CA ILE A 63 0.03 -11.60 28.73
C ILE A 63 -0.24 -13.12 28.65
N LYS A 64 -1.38 -13.59 29.17
CA LYS A 64 -1.73 -15.01 29.17
C LYS A 64 -2.34 -15.49 27.85
N ASN A 65 -2.62 -14.62 26.87
CA ASN A 65 -3.31 -15.03 25.65
C ASN A 65 -2.37 -15.08 24.43
N ASN A 66 -2.00 -16.31 24.06
CA ASN A 66 -1.10 -16.59 22.92
C ASN A 66 -1.56 -16.02 21.57
N SER A 67 -2.86 -15.76 21.40
CA SER A 67 -3.38 -15.22 20.13
C SER A 67 -2.96 -13.78 19.83
N ILE A 68 -2.68 -12.99 20.86
CA ILE A 68 -2.35 -11.55 20.74
C ILE A 68 -0.85 -11.33 20.68
N LYS A 69 -0.08 -12.07 21.51
CA LYS A 69 1.39 -12.13 21.39
C LYS A 69 1.86 -12.45 19.97
N ASN A 70 1.03 -13.14 19.21
CA ASN A 70 1.34 -13.64 17.89
C ASN A 70 0.77 -12.78 16.74
N ALA A 71 0.25 -11.56 16.99
CA ALA A 71 -0.28 -10.72 15.90
C ALA A 71 0.78 -10.44 14.81
N PRO A 72 2.03 -10.04 15.11
CA PRO A 72 3.10 -9.96 14.11
C PRO A 72 3.42 -11.31 13.48
N LEU A 73 3.41 -12.41 14.27
CA LEU A 73 3.67 -13.76 13.77
C LEU A 73 2.59 -14.27 12.81
N ARG A 74 1.36 -13.77 12.89
CA ARG A 74 0.29 -14.07 11.91
C ARG A 74 0.64 -13.54 10.53
N PHE A 75 1.21 -12.33 10.44
CA PHE A 75 1.68 -11.79 9.17
C PHE A 75 2.86 -12.60 8.62
N GLN A 76 3.79 -13.02 9.47
CA GLN A 76 4.89 -13.88 9.06
C GLN A 76 4.43 -15.27 8.57
N ARG A 77 3.42 -15.87 9.21
CA ARG A 77 2.95 -17.24 8.88
C ARG A 77 1.91 -17.28 7.77
N GLY A 78 1.00 -16.30 7.72
CA GLY A 78 -0.14 -16.33 6.82
C GLY A 78 0.11 -15.66 5.46
N ASN A 79 0.93 -14.58 5.44
CA ASN A 79 1.18 -13.75 4.26
C ASN A 79 2.67 -13.36 4.18
N LYS A 80 3.57 -14.27 4.56
CA LYS A 80 5.00 -13.99 4.67
C LYS A 80 5.55 -13.36 3.40
N ASP A 81 5.33 -14.00 2.24
CA ASP A 81 5.86 -13.51 0.96
C ASP A 81 5.25 -12.17 0.56
N LEU A 82 3.93 -12.01 0.71
CA LEU A 82 3.27 -10.75 0.38
C LEU A 82 3.84 -9.59 1.19
N LEU A 83 4.00 -9.79 2.49
CA LEU A 83 4.52 -8.75 3.36
C LEU A 83 6.01 -8.53 3.15
N LYS A 84 6.81 -9.59 2.96
CA LYS A 84 8.24 -9.49 2.59
C LYS A 84 8.43 -8.58 1.38
N PHE A 85 7.75 -8.89 0.28
CA PHE A 85 7.86 -8.09 -0.93
C PHE A 85 7.23 -6.70 -0.79
N GLY A 86 6.23 -6.55 0.07
CA GLY A 86 5.71 -5.24 0.47
C GLY A 86 6.75 -4.38 1.16
N ILE A 87 7.49 -4.94 2.11
CA ILE A 87 8.59 -4.27 2.83
C ILE A 87 9.71 -3.89 1.84
N ILE A 88 10.11 -4.81 0.97
CA ILE A 88 11.14 -4.54 -0.06
C ILE A 88 10.72 -3.35 -0.93
N ARG A 89 9.47 -3.33 -1.43
CA ARG A 89 8.91 -2.24 -2.24
C ARG A 89 8.74 -0.93 -1.49
N TRP A 90 8.50 -0.97 -0.18
CA TRP A 90 8.38 0.25 0.61
C TRP A 90 9.59 1.17 0.42
N GLY A 91 10.79 0.61 0.25
CA GLY A 91 12.01 1.37 -0.04
C GLY A 91 11.88 2.30 -1.26
N LEU A 92 11.12 1.90 -2.32
CA LEU A 92 10.91 2.72 -3.52
C LEU A 92 10.20 4.05 -3.23
N TYR A 93 9.35 4.10 -2.21
CA TYR A 93 8.35 5.14 -2.01
C TYR A 93 8.47 5.88 -0.69
N LYS A 94 9.15 5.29 0.31
CA LYS A 94 9.09 5.73 1.71
C LYS A 94 9.46 7.19 1.89
N ASP A 95 10.58 7.63 1.33
CA ASP A 95 11.11 8.98 1.56
C ASP A 95 10.14 10.06 1.05
N THR A 96 9.55 9.82 -0.12
CA THR A 96 8.56 10.74 -0.70
C THR A 96 7.23 10.70 0.07
N ILE A 97 6.76 9.51 0.44
CA ILE A 97 5.49 9.37 1.20
C ILE A 97 5.63 10.01 2.58
N GLU A 98 6.72 9.74 3.30
CA GLU A 98 6.98 10.34 4.61
C GLU A 98 7.15 11.85 4.54
N SER A 99 7.80 12.36 3.48
CA SER A 99 7.89 13.81 3.21
C SER A 99 6.52 14.44 3.01
N ILE A 100 5.63 13.81 2.23
CA ILE A 100 4.26 14.29 2.02
C ILE A 100 3.45 14.26 3.34
N LEU A 101 3.56 13.19 4.11
CA LEU A 101 2.89 13.10 5.41
C LEU A 101 3.37 14.20 6.36
N LYS A 102 4.68 14.45 6.43
CA LYS A 102 5.29 15.53 7.21
C LYS A 102 4.81 16.90 6.74
N GLU A 103 4.77 17.16 5.43
CA GLU A 103 4.22 18.40 4.84
C GLU A 103 2.78 18.65 5.31
N LYS A 104 1.97 17.58 5.42
CA LYS A 104 0.58 17.65 5.89
C LYS A 104 0.43 17.69 7.42
N GLY A 105 1.53 17.64 8.17
CA GLY A 105 1.54 17.59 9.63
C GLY A 105 1.03 16.27 10.19
N LEU A 106 1.29 15.16 9.49
CA LEU A 106 0.85 13.81 9.84
C LEU A 106 2.00 12.93 10.30
N PRO A 107 1.73 11.92 11.16
CA PRO A 107 2.74 10.97 11.59
C PRO A 107 3.35 10.19 10.41
N PRO A 108 4.68 10.02 10.35
CA PRO A 108 5.33 9.26 9.29
C PRO A 108 4.95 7.77 9.29
N GLU A 109 4.55 7.22 10.44
CA GLU A 109 4.11 5.82 10.57
C GLU A 109 2.86 5.50 9.74
N LEU A 110 2.08 6.51 9.36
CA LEU A 110 0.96 6.32 8.43
C LEU A 110 1.43 5.84 7.05
N SER A 111 2.74 5.97 6.74
CA SER A 111 3.37 5.35 5.57
C SER A 111 3.27 3.81 5.59
N TYR A 112 2.97 3.19 6.73
CA TYR A 112 2.79 1.73 6.81
C TYR A 112 1.40 1.26 6.37
N LEU A 113 0.42 2.14 6.19
CA LEU A 113 -0.92 1.75 5.73
C LEU A 113 -0.93 1.02 4.38
N PRO A 114 -0.15 1.42 3.37
CA PRO A 114 -0.09 0.69 2.11
C PRO A 114 0.40 -0.77 2.23
N LEU A 115 1.12 -1.14 3.31
CA LEU A 115 1.44 -2.54 3.58
C LEU A 115 0.19 -3.37 3.87
N LEU A 116 -0.83 -2.77 4.52
CA LEU A 116 -2.11 -3.42 4.77
C LEU A 116 -3.01 -3.42 3.54
N GLU A 117 -2.96 -2.37 2.74
CA GLU A 117 -3.88 -2.15 1.63
C GLU A 117 -3.45 -2.90 0.36
N SER A 118 -2.18 -2.77 -0.02
CA SER A 118 -1.67 -3.27 -1.29
C SER A 118 -0.34 -4.03 -1.21
N ASN A 119 0.24 -4.19 -0.01
CA ASN A 119 1.64 -4.58 0.15
C ASN A 119 2.59 -3.72 -0.72
N TYR A 120 2.33 -2.43 -0.81
CA TYR A 120 3.06 -1.49 -1.66
C TYR A 120 3.07 -1.85 -3.15
N TRP A 121 2.08 -2.64 -3.62
CA TRP A 121 1.91 -2.94 -5.03
C TRP A 121 1.04 -1.87 -5.69
N ASN A 122 1.68 -0.96 -6.45
CA ASN A 122 0.97 0.20 -7.04
C ASN A 122 -0.11 -0.20 -8.06
N PHE A 123 -0.03 -1.40 -8.64
CA PHE A 123 -1.02 -1.93 -9.58
C PHE A 123 -2.06 -2.84 -8.92
N ALA A 124 -2.14 -2.83 -7.58
CA ALA A 124 -3.13 -3.61 -6.84
C ALA A 124 -4.55 -3.20 -7.23
N TYR A 125 -5.37 -4.19 -7.59
CA TYR A 125 -6.78 -4.02 -7.91
C TYR A 125 -7.62 -5.01 -7.11
N SER A 126 -8.58 -4.52 -6.34
CA SER A 126 -9.47 -5.38 -5.57
C SER A 126 -10.72 -5.76 -6.36
N LYS A 127 -11.36 -6.90 -6.02
CA LYS A 127 -12.62 -7.33 -6.64
C LYS A 127 -13.75 -6.31 -6.55
N ILE A 128 -13.72 -5.44 -5.55
CA ILE A 128 -14.73 -4.41 -5.32
C ILE A 128 -14.35 -3.07 -5.92
N GLY A 129 -13.23 -3.01 -6.68
CA GLY A 129 -12.82 -1.83 -7.43
C GLY A 129 -11.88 -0.86 -6.71
N ALA A 130 -11.32 -1.24 -5.54
CA ALA A 130 -10.23 -0.46 -4.95
C ALA A 130 -8.96 -0.62 -5.81
N LEU A 131 -8.17 0.46 -5.96
CA LEU A 131 -7.04 0.50 -6.89
C LEU A 131 -5.86 1.28 -6.32
N GLY A 132 -4.66 0.82 -6.70
CA GLY A 132 -3.40 1.51 -6.46
C GLY A 132 -2.80 1.24 -5.08
N LEU A 133 -1.74 1.97 -4.77
CA LEU A 133 -0.96 1.82 -3.54
C LEU A 133 -1.84 1.95 -2.29
N TRP A 134 -2.73 2.95 -2.29
CA TRP A 134 -3.59 3.34 -1.19
C TRP A 134 -5.00 2.73 -1.24
N GLN A 135 -5.29 1.88 -2.23
CA GLN A 135 -6.55 1.16 -2.39
C GLN A 135 -7.81 2.04 -2.31
N PHE A 136 -7.77 3.22 -2.93
CA PHE A 136 -8.97 4.06 -2.98
C PHE A 136 -10.08 3.39 -3.78
N MET A 137 -11.28 3.37 -3.19
CA MET A 137 -12.51 3.08 -3.92
C MET A 137 -12.83 4.25 -4.88
N PRO A 138 -13.42 4.00 -6.07
CA PRO A 138 -13.73 5.07 -7.02
C PRO A 138 -14.52 6.23 -6.41
N HIS A 139 -15.53 5.92 -5.59
CA HIS A 139 -16.37 6.94 -4.96
C HIS A 139 -15.58 7.83 -3.99
N THR A 140 -14.74 7.23 -3.15
CA THR A 140 -13.91 7.99 -2.20
C THR A 140 -12.79 8.74 -2.95
N GLY A 141 -12.16 8.07 -3.91
CA GLY A 141 -11.07 8.65 -4.69
C GLY A 141 -11.49 9.89 -5.47
N LYS A 142 -12.67 9.91 -6.07
CA LYS A 142 -13.20 11.08 -6.83
C LYS A 142 -13.28 12.38 -6.01
N LYS A 143 -13.25 12.31 -4.69
CA LYS A 143 -13.22 13.52 -3.83
C LYS A 143 -11.86 14.21 -3.83
N TYR A 144 -10.79 13.49 -4.16
CA TYR A 144 -9.41 13.95 -4.05
C TYR A 144 -8.61 13.79 -5.35
N LEU A 145 -9.08 12.93 -6.28
CA LEU A 145 -8.34 12.44 -7.44
C LEU A 145 -9.17 12.52 -8.71
N GLN A 146 -8.52 12.74 -9.85
CA GLN A 146 -9.15 12.60 -11.15
C GLN A 146 -9.32 11.12 -11.51
N ILE A 147 -10.58 10.69 -11.69
CA ILE A 147 -10.93 9.33 -12.10
C ILE A 147 -11.92 9.43 -13.26
N ASN A 148 -11.44 9.19 -14.47
CA ASN A 148 -12.24 9.21 -15.69
C ASN A 148 -11.70 8.19 -16.72
N LYS A 149 -12.29 8.12 -17.92
CA LYS A 149 -11.89 7.15 -18.96
C LYS A 149 -10.45 7.31 -19.47
N TYR A 150 -9.85 8.48 -19.31
CA TYR A 150 -8.49 8.77 -19.78
C TYR A 150 -7.45 8.74 -18.68
N LYS A 151 -7.87 8.92 -17.43
CA LYS A 151 -6.97 9.05 -16.30
C LYS A 151 -7.57 8.48 -15.03
N ASP A 152 -6.78 7.67 -14.32
CA ASP A 152 -7.12 7.18 -13.00
C ASP A 152 -5.95 7.46 -12.04
N GLU A 153 -6.06 8.58 -11.31
CA GLU A 153 -4.99 9.04 -10.41
C GLU A 153 -4.84 8.19 -9.15
N ARG A 154 -5.64 7.14 -8.96
CA ARG A 154 -5.41 6.15 -7.92
C ARG A 154 -4.12 5.35 -8.16
N LEU A 155 -3.67 5.27 -9.44
CA LEU A 155 -2.39 4.70 -9.83
C LEU A 155 -1.22 5.69 -9.76
N ASP A 156 -1.49 6.99 -9.63
CA ASP A 156 -0.47 8.00 -9.36
C ASP A 156 -0.14 7.96 -7.85
N TRP A 157 0.94 7.26 -7.49
CA TRP A 157 1.28 7.02 -6.10
C TRP A 157 1.60 8.30 -5.31
N ILE A 158 2.06 9.37 -5.96
CA ILE A 158 2.30 10.66 -5.31
C ILE A 158 0.95 11.34 -5.02
N LYS A 159 0.09 11.47 -6.04
CA LYS A 159 -1.22 12.12 -5.86
C LYS A 159 -2.12 11.33 -4.93
N SER A 160 -2.12 10.00 -5.04
CA SER A 160 -2.89 9.16 -4.12
C SER A 160 -2.36 9.22 -2.69
N THR A 161 -1.06 9.51 -2.48
CA THR A 161 -0.52 9.79 -1.14
C THR A 161 -1.05 11.12 -0.60
N TYR A 162 -1.07 12.19 -1.39
CA TYR A 162 -1.72 13.45 -0.99
C TYR A 162 -3.21 13.25 -0.66
N ALA A 163 -3.91 12.46 -1.46
CA ALA A 163 -5.31 12.11 -1.22
C ALA A 163 -5.50 11.37 0.11
N ALA A 164 -4.66 10.36 0.39
CA ALA A 164 -4.68 9.61 1.64
C ALA A 164 -4.36 10.49 2.85
N ALA A 165 -3.35 11.34 2.72
CA ALA A 165 -2.98 12.30 3.75
C ALA A 165 -4.14 13.25 4.07
N ASN A 166 -4.81 13.81 3.06
CA ASN A 166 -5.99 14.67 3.27
C ASN A 166 -7.13 13.89 3.92
N PHE A 167 -7.45 12.68 3.46
CA PHE A 167 -8.48 11.84 4.07
C PHE A 167 -8.20 11.56 5.55
N LEU A 168 -6.97 11.20 5.89
CA LEU A 168 -6.56 10.90 7.28
C LEU A 168 -6.58 12.15 8.15
N LYS A 169 -6.16 13.30 7.61
CA LYS A 169 -6.23 14.58 8.28
C LYS A 169 -7.68 14.99 8.60
N ASP A 170 -8.57 14.92 7.60
CA ASP A 170 -9.98 15.21 7.77
C ASP A 170 -10.63 14.29 8.82
N SER A 171 -10.25 12.99 8.78
CA SER A 171 -10.73 12.01 9.75
C SER A 171 -10.27 12.33 11.16
N PHE A 172 -8.98 12.67 11.32
CA PHE A 172 -8.43 13.04 12.62
C PHE A 172 -9.04 14.34 13.15
N GLN A 173 -9.23 15.34 12.31
CA GLN A 173 -9.89 16.60 12.71
C GLN A 173 -11.31 16.37 13.19
N TYR A 174 -12.03 15.39 12.63
CA TYR A 174 -13.38 15.07 13.05
C TYR A 174 -13.46 14.24 14.33
N PHE A 175 -12.62 13.18 14.42
CA PHE A 175 -12.72 12.22 15.53
C PHE A 175 -11.83 12.56 16.72
N GLY A 176 -10.77 13.36 16.54
CA GLY A 176 -9.78 13.72 17.56
C GLY A 176 -8.84 12.57 17.98
N ARG A 177 -8.92 11.40 17.34
CA ARG A 177 -8.23 10.18 17.74
C ARG A 177 -7.72 9.39 16.51
N TRP A 178 -6.51 8.85 16.59
CA TRP A 178 -5.90 8.08 15.48
C TRP A 178 -6.47 6.67 15.32
N ASP A 179 -6.86 6.01 16.40
CA ASP A 179 -7.42 4.65 16.34
C ASP A 179 -8.70 4.59 15.48
N ILE A 180 -9.64 5.48 15.71
CA ILE A 180 -10.88 5.58 14.92
C ILE A 180 -10.60 6.18 13.53
N SER A 181 -9.66 7.12 13.40
CA SER A 181 -9.32 7.75 12.13
C SER A 181 -8.66 6.74 11.17
N ILE A 182 -7.73 5.93 11.65
CA ILE A 182 -7.14 4.83 10.89
C ILE A 182 -8.20 3.77 10.56
N THR A 183 -9.07 3.42 11.51
CA THR A 183 -10.17 2.48 11.26
C THR A 183 -11.13 3.01 10.19
N SER A 184 -11.35 4.33 10.14
CA SER A 184 -12.21 4.97 9.13
C SER A 184 -11.65 4.87 7.72
N TYR A 185 -10.34 4.70 7.56
CA TYR A 185 -9.73 4.47 6.25
C TYR A 185 -10.27 3.18 5.60
N ASN A 186 -10.39 2.13 6.39
CA ASN A 186 -10.93 0.84 5.93
C ASN A 186 -12.46 0.80 5.89
N HIS A 187 -13.14 1.24 6.95
CA HIS A 187 -14.59 1.17 7.04
C HIS A 187 -15.31 2.26 6.25
N GLY A 188 -14.60 3.33 5.95
CA GLY A 188 -15.14 4.56 5.37
C GLY A 188 -15.54 5.58 6.45
N PHE A 189 -15.18 6.84 6.17
CA PHE A 189 -15.44 7.98 7.06
C PHE A 189 -16.91 8.07 7.49
N GLN A 190 -17.85 7.98 6.55
CA GLN A 190 -19.28 8.11 6.86
C GLN A 190 -19.80 6.97 7.74
N GLY A 191 -19.28 5.73 7.53
CA GLY A 191 -19.65 4.59 8.38
C GLY A 191 -19.18 4.77 9.82
N MET A 192 -17.93 5.24 10.03
CA MET A 192 -17.43 5.52 11.38
C MET A 192 -18.12 6.72 12.01
N LYS A 193 -18.45 7.77 11.23
CA LYS A 193 -19.25 8.91 11.69
C LYS A 193 -20.63 8.48 12.16
N GLN A 194 -21.30 7.59 11.43
CA GLN A 194 -22.58 7.03 11.83
C GLN A 194 -22.46 6.21 13.12
N ALA A 195 -21.44 5.35 13.23
CA ALA A 195 -21.17 4.56 14.43
C ALA A 195 -20.95 5.44 15.66
N SER A 196 -20.13 6.48 15.51
CA SER A 196 -19.84 7.45 16.58
C SER A 196 -21.11 8.20 17.04
N LYS A 197 -21.93 8.65 16.10
CA LYS A 197 -23.20 9.33 16.43
C LYS A 197 -24.20 8.39 17.11
N GLN A 198 -24.37 7.17 16.60
CA GLN A 198 -25.32 6.19 17.15
C GLN A 198 -24.98 5.80 18.59
N LEU A 199 -23.70 5.71 18.92
CA LEU A 199 -23.23 5.33 20.25
C LEU A 199 -22.80 6.54 21.11
N ASN A 200 -22.92 7.75 20.58
CA ASN A 200 -22.48 9.01 21.22
C ASN A 200 -21.05 8.92 21.77
N THR A 201 -20.13 8.36 20.99
CA THR A 201 -18.73 8.19 21.41
C THR A 201 -17.78 8.10 20.23
N THR A 202 -16.52 8.51 20.42
CA THR A 202 -15.40 8.24 19.51
C THR A 202 -14.49 7.13 20.02
N ASP A 203 -14.85 6.49 21.13
CA ASP A 203 -14.11 5.36 21.67
C ASP A 203 -14.21 4.14 20.75
N LEU A 204 -13.11 3.79 20.09
CA LEU A 204 -13.09 2.69 19.12
C LEU A 204 -13.46 1.34 19.75
N ASN A 205 -13.10 1.10 21.02
CA ASN A 205 -13.44 -0.14 21.71
C ASN A 205 -14.95 -0.29 21.91
N THR A 206 -15.60 0.77 22.36
CA THR A 206 -17.06 0.82 22.49
C THR A 206 -17.73 0.60 21.14
N ILE A 207 -17.21 1.23 20.07
CA ILE A 207 -17.72 1.05 18.70
C ILE A 207 -17.55 -0.40 18.23
N ILE A 208 -16.39 -1.01 18.43
CA ILE A 208 -16.13 -2.41 18.04
C ILE A 208 -17.07 -3.37 18.75
N THR A 209 -17.35 -3.11 20.02
CA THR A 209 -18.17 -3.97 20.88
C THR A 209 -19.65 -3.86 20.55
N TYR A 210 -20.18 -2.64 20.45
CA TYR A 210 -21.62 -2.40 20.43
C TYR A 210 -22.18 -1.98 19.08
N TYR A 211 -21.36 -1.41 18.16
CA TYR A 211 -21.85 -1.03 16.84
C TYR A 211 -22.14 -2.24 15.97
N LYS A 212 -23.41 -2.41 15.62
CA LYS A 212 -23.88 -3.50 14.75
C LYS A 212 -24.18 -2.97 13.36
N SER A 213 -23.40 -3.38 12.36
CA SER A 213 -23.62 -3.06 10.96
C SER A 213 -23.23 -4.25 10.07
N LYS A 214 -23.98 -4.45 8.99
CA LYS A 214 -23.64 -5.48 8.01
C LYS A 214 -22.27 -5.25 7.34
N TYR A 215 -21.75 -4.04 7.39
CA TYR A 215 -20.46 -3.66 6.79
C TYR A 215 -19.33 -3.56 7.81
N PHE A 216 -19.60 -3.28 9.08
CA PHE A 216 -18.58 -3.20 10.14
C PHE A 216 -18.29 -4.58 10.71
N LYS A 217 -17.56 -5.39 9.90
CA LYS A 217 -17.24 -6.79 10.22
C LYS A 217 -15.79 -6.94 10.70
N PHE A 218 -15.34 -8.19 10.75
CA PHE A 218 -14.03 -8.61 11.25
C PHE A 218 -12.86 -7.72 10.76
N ALA A 219 -12.80 -7.44 9.47
CA ALA A 219 -11.71 -6.65 8.89
C ALA A 219 -11.65 -5.24 9.47
N SER A 220 -12.77 -4.51 9.46
CA SER A 220 -12.81 -3.13 9.99
C SER A 220 -12.59 -3.11 11.49
N LYS A 221 -13.13 -4.07 12.24
CA LYS A 221 -12.95 -4.18 13.69
C LYS A 221 -11.49 -4.42 14.10
N ASN A 222 -10.70 -5.06 13.25
CA ASN A 222 -9.31 -5.41 13.52
C ASN A 222 -8.31 -4.55 12.73
N PHE A 223 -8.77 -3.55 12.00
CA PHE A 223 -7.89 -2.79 11.10
C PHE A 223 -6.80 -2.02 11.85
N TYR A 224 -7.18 -1.31 12.92
CA TYR A 224 -6.21 -0.58 13.74
C TYR A 224 -5.21 -1.53 14.44
N LEU A 225 -5.67 -2.67 14.94
CA LEU A 225 -4.78 -3.68 15.51
C LEU A 225 -3.80 -4.26 14.47
N SER A 226 -4.28 -4.45 13.23
CA SER A 226 -3.43 -4.87 12.12
C SER A 226 -2.38 -3.80 11.78
N PHE A 227 -2.76 -2.53 11.82
CA PHE A 227 -1.83 -1.40 11.65
C PHE A 227 -0.74 -1.40 12.73
N LEU A 228 -1.09 -1.59 14.00
CA LEU A 228 -0.12 -1.66 15.09
C LEU A 228 0.83 -2.87 14.94
N ALA A 229 0.31 -4.01 14.47
CA ALA A 229 1.14 -5.18 14.18
C ALA A 229 2.16 -4.91 13.05
N ILE A 230 1.74 -4.25 11.97
CA ILE A 230 2.64 -3.83 10.89
C ILE A 230 3.65 -2.80 11.41
N LYS A 231 3.24 -1.81 12.18
CA LYS A 231 4.15 -0.85 12.82
C LYS A 231 5.24 -1.56 13.61
N THR A 232 4.87 -2.53 14.46
CA THR A 232 5.84 -3.33 15.24
C THR A 232 6.83 -4.09 14.35
N ILE A 233 6.34 -4.66 13.24
CA ILE A 233 7.20 -5.36 12.26
C ILE A 233 8.17 -4.38 11.62
N MET A 234 7.69 -3.22 11.20
CA MET A 234 8.51 -2.21 10.51
C MET A 234 9.58 -1.61 11.41
N GLU A 235 9.27 -1.41 12.69
CA GLU A 235 10.25 -0.94 13.70
C GLU A 235 11.31 -2.00 14.06
N SER A 236 11.08 -3.26 13.71
CA SER A 236 11.97 -4.37 13.98
C SER A 236 12.09 -5.32 12.77
N THR A 237 12.21 -4.75 11.57
CA THR A 237 12.20 -5.52 10.30
C THR A 237 13.24 -6.64 10.30
N ASN A 238 14.46 -6.37 10.74
CA ASN A 238 15.53 -7.38 10.81
C ASN A 238 15.19 -8.57 11.69
N LYS A 239 14.35 -8.39 12.73
CA LYS A 239 13.88 -9.48 13.59
C LYS A 239 12.83 -10.36 12.89
N TYR A 240 11.93 -9.74 12.15
CA TYR A 240 10.78 -10.43 11.55
C TYR A 240 11.03 -10.88 10.10
N PHE A 241 11.83 -10.13 9.36
CA PHE A 241 12.14 -10.34 7.95
C PHE A 241 13.62 -10.00 7.67
N PRO A 242 14.59 -10.81 8.19
CA PRO A 242 16.02 -10.52 8.08
C PRO A 242 16.53 -10.50 6.63
N ASP A 243 15.81 -11.15 5.73
CA ASP A 243 16.10 -11.24 4.30
C ASP A 243 15.38 -10.17 3.44
N ALA A 244 14.58 -9.28 4.05
CA ALA A 244 13.87 -8.22 3.35
C ALA A 244 14.70 -6.93 3.27
N LYS A 245 15.63 -6.87 2.31
CA LYS A 245 16.41 -5.64 2.03
C LYS A 245 15.54 -4.65 1.26
N LEU A 246 15.56 -3.38 1.66
CA LEU A 246 14.77 -2.33 1.02
C LEU A 246 15.34 -1.94 -0.34
N LEU A 247 14.49 -1.83 -1.35
CA LEU A 247 14.87 -1.20 -2.62
C LEU A 247 15.23 0.28 -2.40
N LYS A 248 16.19 0.78 -3.17
CA LYS A 248 16.51 2.20 -3.21
C LYS A 248 15.31 3.02 -3.68
N PRO A 249 15.16 4.29 -3.25
CA PRO A 249 14.10 5.17 -3.75
C PRO A 249 14.12 5.31 -5.26
N LEU A 250 12.93 5.46 -5.86
CA LEU A 250 12.78 5.70 -7.29
C LEU A 250 13.44 7.00 -7.71
N ASP A 251 14.25 6.95 -8.76
CA ASP A 251 14.86 8.13 -9.37
C ASP A 251 13.84 8.83 -10.28
N ILE A 252 13.09 9.76 -9.73
CA ILE A 252 12.04 10.48 -10.44
C ILE A 252 12.31 11.97 -10.49
N LYS A 253 12.03 12.56 -11.66
CA LYS A 253 11.97 14.00 -11.89
C LYS A 253 10.52 14.44 -12.12
N ILE A 254 10.06 15.39 -11.34
CA ILE A 254 8.76 16.02 -11.54
C ILE A 254 8.88 17.01 -12.70
N TYR A 255 8.06 16.81 -13.74
CA TYR A 255 8.04 17.70 -14.91
C TYR A 255 6.67 18.38 -15.01
N LYS A 256 6.67 19.70 -14.96
CA LYS A 256 5.49 20.54 -15.15
C LYS A 256 5.39 20.95 -16.62
N ILE A 257 4.30 20.58 -17.28
CA ILE A 257 4.08 20.82 -18.71
C ILE A 257 3.95 22.33 -18.96
N PRO A 258 4.85 22.95 -19.78
CA PRO A 258 4.89 24.42 -19.92
C PRO A 258 3.73 24.98 -20.77
N LYS A 259 3.16 24.17 -21.67
CA LYS A 259 2.01 24.52 -22.53
C LYS A 259 1.15 23.30 -22.79
N SER A 260 -0.15 23.52 -23.06
CA SER A 260 -1.06 22.42 -23.42
C SER A 260 -0.51 21.62 -24.61
N THR A 261 -0.34 20.32 -24.44
CA THR A 261 0.39 19.48 -25.40
C THR A 261 -0.28 18.11 -25.53
N PRO A 262 -0.49 17.58 -26.76
CA PRO A 262 -0.95 16.22 -26.97
C PRO A 262 0.07 15.22 -26.35
N ILE A 263 -0.43 14.17 -25.70
CA ILE A 263 0.41 13.23 -24.93
C ILE A 263 1.49 12.56 -25.78
N LYS A 264 1.18 12.18 -27.03
CA LYS A 264 2.16 11.59 -27.94
C LYS A 264 3.25 12.57 -28.34
N SER A 265 2.87 13.80 -28.68
CA SER A 265 3.82 14.89 -29.00
C SER A 265 4.73 15.21 -27.80
N LEU A 266 4.15 15.20 -26.57
CA LEU A 266 4.94 15.40 -25.36
C LEU A 266 6.01 14.33 -25.20
N ILE A 267 5.65 13.04 -25.33
CA ILE A 267 6.57 11.91 -25.21
C ILE A 267 7.68 12.01 -26.25
N THR A 268 7.35 12.34 -27.52
CA THR A 268 8.32 12.54 -28.60
C THR A 268 9.25 13.71 -28.32
N ASN A 269 8.72 14.87 -27.93
CA ASN A 269 9.53 16.07 -27.64
C ASN A 269 10.48 15.86 -26.46
N LEU A 270 10.06 15.10 -25.46
CA LEU A 270 10.90 14.75 -24.31
C LEU A 270 11.89 13.62 -24.61
N LYS A 271 11.82 13.02 -25.81
CA LYS A 271 12.67 11.88 -26.23
C LYS A 271 12.62 10.71 -25.22
N VAL A 272 11.47 10.48 -24.61
CA VAL A 272 11.25 9.40 -23.63
C VAL A 272 10.65 8.20 -24.33
N ASN A 273 11.12 7.00 -23.99
CA ASN A 273 10.48 5.78 -24.45
C ASN A 273 9.05 5.67 -23.90
N LEU A 274 8.10 5.26 -24.74
CA LEU A 274 6.68 5.17 -24.37
C LEU A 274 6.46 4.23 -23.17
N ILE A 275 7.18 3.11 -23.10
CA ILE A 275 7.06 2.15 -22.03
C ILE A 275 7.56 2.76 -20.72
N THR A 276 8.74 3.37 -20.75
CA THR A 276 9.27 4.10 -19.59
C THR A 276 8.30 5.19 -19.12
N PHE A 277 7.72 5.95 -20.06
CA PHE A 277 6.72 6.96 -19.73
C PHE A 277 5.51 6.35 -19.01
N LYS A 278 4.97 5.21 -19.49
CA LYS A 278 3.86 4.49 -18.86
C LYS A 278 4.20 3.97 -17.46
N ILE A 279 5.42 3.46 -17.25
CA ILE A 279 5.89 2.99 -15.94
C ILE A 279 5.83 4.11 -14.90
N PHE A 280 6.32 5.30 -15.26
CA PHE A 280 6.35 6.45 -14.35
C PHE A 280 5.02 7.21 -14.27
N ASN A 281 4.14 7.07 -15.27
CA ASN A 281 2.84 7.73 -15.35
C ASN A 281 1.68 6.74 -15.52
N PRO A 282 1.52 5.75 -14.63
CA PRO A 282 0.55 4.68 -14.79
C PRO A 282 -0.91 5.15 -14.67
N ALA A 283 -1.13 6.39 -14.24
CA ALA A 283 -2.48 6.97 -14.16
C ALA A 283 -3.13 7.19 -15.54
N PHE A 284 -2.35 7.32 -16.62
CA PHE A 284 -2.93 7.47 -17.97
C PHE A 284 -3.38 6.11 -18.50
N THR A 285 -4.65 6.02 -18.90
CA THR A 285 -5.22 4.80 -19.47
C THR A 285 -4.79 4.60 -20.92
N GLU A 286 -4.95 3.38 -21.46
CA GLU A 286 -4.69 3.12 -22.89
C GLU A 286 -5.54 4.02 -23.81
N LEU A 287 -6.74 4.42 -23.38
CA LEU A 287 -7.59 5.36 -24.14
C LEU A 287 -6.96 6.76 -24.23
N ALA A 288 -6.19 7.18 -23.23
CA ALA A 288 -5.48 8.45 -23.29
C ALA A 288 -4.46 8.48 -24.43
N TYR A 289 -3.71 7.40 -24.60
CA TYR A 289 -2.72 7.26 -25.68
C TYR A 289 -3.39 7.05 -27.03
N LYS A 290 -4.44 6.20 -27.10
CA LYS A 290 -5.20 5.93 -28.33
C LYS A 290 -5.78 7.24 -28.89
N HIS A 291 -6.42 8.03 -28.06
CA HIS A 291 -7.08 9.28 -28.47
C HIS A 291 -6.13 10.49 -28.47
N ASN A 292 -4.84 10.29 -28.16
CA ASN A 292 -3.84 11.35 -28.13
C ASN A 292 -4.31 12.60 -27.36
N ILE A 293 -4.80 12.40 -26.12
CA ILE A 293 -5.41 13.48 -25.34
C ILE A 293 -4.46 14.66 -25.17
N ILE A 294 -5.02 15.87 -25.10
CA ILE A 294 -4.26 17.08 -24.77
C ILE A 294 -4.11 17.18 -23.27
N LEU A 295 -2.86 17.19 -22.81
CA LEU A 295 -2.51 17.46 -21.41
C LEU A 295 -2.47 18.98 -21.22
N PRO A 296 -3.25 19.53 -20.27
CA PRO A 296 -3.27 20.97 -20.02
C PRO A 296 -1.91 21.52 -19.59
N LYS A 297 -1.67 22.80 -19.85
CA LYS A 297 -0.55 23.55 -19.24
C LYS A 297 -0.57 23.33 -17.71
N ASN A 298 0.61 23.27 -17.13
CA ASN A 298 0.83 22.99 -15.70
C ASN A 298 0.45 21.58 -15.21
N SER A 299 0.02 20.67 -16.08
CA SER A 299 -0.08 19.27 -15.72
C SER A 299 1.28 18.73 -15.28
N ILE A 300 1.25 17.83 -14.28
CA ILE A 300 2.45 17.18 -13.76
C ILE A 300 2.54 15.78 -14.36
N ILE A 301 3.72 15.44 -14.83
CA ILE A 301 4.14 14.09 -15.20
C ILE A 301 5.45 13.75 -14.48
N TYR A 302 5.78 12.49 -14.45
CA TYR A 302 6.99 11.97 -13.83
C TYR A 302 7.90 11.38 -14.89
N LEU A 303 9.16 11.70 -14.80
CA LEU A 303 10.21 11.22 -15.71
C LEU A 303 11.30 10.54 -14.88
N GLN A 304 11.99 9.58 -15.45
CA GLN A 304 13.21 9.09 -14.86
C GLN A 304 14.27 10.18 -14.93
N ASN A 305 14.98 10.44 -13.85
CA ASN A 305 16.09 11.37 -13.87
C ASN A 305 17.29 10.75 -14.63
N ASN A 306 18.01 11.56 -15.39
CA ASN A 306 19.18 11.12 -16.13
C ASN A 306 20.49 11.31 -15.36
N GLU A 307 20.44 11.96 -14.20
CA GLU A 307 21.63 12.15 -13.36
C GLU A 307 22.08 10.83 -12.73
N LEU A 308 23.40 10.60 -12.70
CA LEU A 308 23.97 9.44 -12.06
C LEU A 308 23.92 9.63 -10.53
N SER A 309 22.99 8.95 -9.89
CA SER A 309 22.92 8.83 -8.44
C SER A 309 23.02 7.36 -8.02
N HIS A 310 23.99 7.04 -7.19
CA HIS A 310 24.13 5.70 -6.61
C HIS A 310 23.08 5.44 -5.50
N GLN A 311 22.39 6.47 -5.03
CA GLN A 311 21.40 6.40 -3.95
C GLN A 311 19.99 6.10 -4.44
N LEU A 312 19.72 6.28 -5.75
CA LEU A 312 18.41 6.13 -6.35
C LEU A 312 18.38 4.95 -7.33
N ILE A 313 17.21 4.32 -7.48
CA ILE A 313 17.03 3.22 -8.42
C ILE A 313 16.51 3.73 -9.77
N LYS A 314 17.24 3.43 -10.83
CA LYS A 314 16.76 3.56 -12.21
C LYS A 314 16.04 2.29 -12.61
N LEU A 315 15.12 2.40 -13.56
CA LEU A 315 14.36 1.27 -14.07
C LEU A 315 14.60 1.10 -15.57
N SER A 316 14.90 -0.11 -15.97
CA SER A 316 14.90 -0.58 -17.35
C SER A 316 13.80 -1.62 -17.53
N HIS A 317 13.55 -2.05 -18.75
CA HIS A 317 12.51 -3.03 -19.04
C HIS A 317 12.93 -4.02 -20.13
N HIS A 318 12.36 -5.22 -20.05
CA HIS A 318 12.51 -6.29 -21.03
C HIS A 318 11.16 -6.95 -21.30
N SER A 319 10.85 -7.26 -22.54
CA SER A 319 9.61 -7.99 -22.90
C SER A 319 9.90 -9.47 -23.02
N ILE A 320 9.17 -10.31 -22.27
CA ILE A 320 9.36 -11.77 -22.31
C ILE A 320 9.01 -12.31 -23.69
N LYS A 321 9.96 -13.02 -24.33
CA LYS A 321 9.75 -13.69 -25.61
C LYS A 321 9.08 -15.05 -25.43
N SER A 322 8.52 -15.61 -26.52
CA SER A 322 7.72 -16.85 -26.49
C SER A 322 8.41 -18.09 -25.92
N ASN A 323 9.73 -18.17 -26.01
CA ASN A 323 10.53 -19.33 -25.58
C ASN A 323 11.51 -18.97 -24.46
N GLU A 324 11.33 -17.82 -23.81
CA GLU A 324 12.24 -17.33 -22.79
C GLU A 324 11.86 -17.92 -21.43
N ASN A 325 12.81 -18.58 -20.77
CA ASN A 325 12.68 -19.03 -19.40
C ASN A 325 13.04 -17.88 -18.47
N ILE A 326 12.09 -17.46 -17.62
CA ILE A 326 12.26 -16.36 -16.68
C ILE A 326 13.45 -16.60 -15.74
N GLU A 327 13.66 -17.82 -15.26
CA GLU A 327 14.78 -18.16 -14.38
C GLU A 327 16.13 -18.00 -15.11
N GLN A 328 16.25 -18.46 -16.35
CA GLN A 328 17.45 -18.26 -17.15
C GLN A 328 17.70 -16.78 -17.47
N MET A 329 16.64 -16.02 -17.74
CA MET A 329 16.73 -14.58 -17.95
C MET A 329 17.25 -13.87 -16.70
N LEU A 330 16.77 -14.21 -15.49
CA LEU A 330 17.24 -13.63 -14.23
C LEU A 330 18.74 -13.91 -14.03
N ILE A 331 19.19 -15.13 -14.30
CA ILE A 331 20.60 -15.53 -14.23
C ILE A 331 21.42 -14.70 -15.23
N SER A 332 20.93 -14.55 -16.46
CA SER A 332 21.64 -13.79 -17.51
C SER A 332 21.75 -12.29 -17.20
N LEU A 333 20.77 -11.74 -16.48
CA LEU A 333 20.78 -10.33 -16.05
C LEU A 333 21.67 -10.10 -14.83
N ASN A 334 22.06 -11.16 -14.11
CA ASN A 334 22.86 -11.10 -12.88
C ASN A 334 22.30 -10.15 -11.82
N TYR A 335 20.96 -10.14 -11.65
CA TYR A 335 20.27 -9.31 -10.67
C TYR A 335 19.73 -10.12 -9.50
N ASP A 336 19.52 -9.44 -8.36
CA ASP A 336 18.89 -10.06 -7.20
C ASP A 336 17.43 -10.42 -7.50
N GLU A 337 17.08 -11.68 -7.30
CA GLU A 337 15.75 -12.23 -7.57
C GLU A 337 14.66 -11.50 -6.78
N ASN A 338 14.91 -11.18 -5.50
CA ASN A 338 13.93 -10.47 -4.67
C ASN A 338 13.63 -9.07 -5.22
N ALA A 339 14.65 -8.38 -5.76
CA ALA A 339 14.44 -7.08 -6.39
C ALA A 339 13.57 -7.19 -7.64
N ILE A 340 13.86 -8.17 -8.50
CA ILE A 340 13.07 -8.38 -9.73
C ILE A 340 11.63 -8.77 -9.39
N ILE A 341 11.41 -9.69 -8.45
CA ILE A 341 10.07 -10.08 -8.03
C ILE A 341 9.33 -8.87 -7.44
N ALA A 342 9.98 -8.09 -6.58
CA ALA A 342 9.36 -6.92 -5.96
C ALA A 342 8.93 -5.86 -6.99
N LEU A 343 9.69 -5.68 -8.07
CA LEU A 343 9.37 -4.72 -9.12
C LEU A 343 8.27 -5.21 -10.09
N ASN A 344 8.08 -6.51 -10.24
CA ASN A 344 7.25 -7.07 -11.33
C ASN A 344 6.02 -7.84 -10.86
N ALA A 345 5.96 -8.26 -9.61
CA ALA A 345 4.88 -9.07 -9.09
C ALA A 345 4.63 -8.81 -7.61
N ILE A 346 3.45 -9.21 -7.13
CA ILE A 346 3.12 -9.04 -5.72
C ILE A 346 3.88 -10.03 -4.83
N ASN A 347 4.25 -11.18 -5.35
CA ASN A 347 5.03 -12.23 -4.69
C ASN A 347 5.64 -13.19 -5.72
N GLU A 348 6.50 -14.11 -5.25
CA GLU A 348 7.17 -15.12 -6.06
C GLU A 348 6.19 -15.99 -6.88
N LYS A 349 5.10 -16.45 -6.26
CA LYS A 349 4.09 -17.26 -6.94
C LYS A 349 3.45 -16.54 -8.12
N SER A 350 3.19 -15.25 -7.99
CA SER A 350 2.65 -14.43 -9.08
C SER A 350 3.69 -14.18 -10.15
N PHE A 351 4.96 -14.03 -9.77
CA PHE A 351 6.06 -13.85 -10.69
C PHE A 351 6.27 -15.06 -11.61
N LYS A 352 6.27 -16.29 -11.05
CA LYS A 352 6.38 -17.55 -11.81
C LYS A 352 5.26 -17.78 -12.81
N LYS A 353 4.18 -17.00 -12.78
CA LYS A 353 3.05 -17.09 -13.70
C LYS A 353 3.03 -16.02 -14.79
N LEU A 354 4.04 -15.17 -14.86
CA LEU A 354 4.17 -14.19 -15.93
C LEU A 354 4.32 -14.91 -17.27
N LYS A 355 3.65 -14.38 -18.29
CA LYS A 355 3.55 -15.00 -19.61
C LYS A 355 4.33 -14.18 -20.64
N LYS A 356 4.47 -14.77 -21.84
CA LYS A 356 4.94 -14.08 -23.05
C LYS A 356 4.31 -12.67 -23.14
N ASP A 357 5.06 -11.72 -23.65
CA ASP A 357 4.73 -10.32 -23.83
C ASP A 357 4.53 -9.52 -22.52
N TYR A 358 4.76 -10.15 -21.35
CA TYR A 358 4.84 -9.41 -20.10
C TYR A 358 6.11 -8.55 -20.08
N LEU A 359 5.96 -7.31 -19.60
CA LEU A 359 7.08 -6.39 -19.49
C LEU A 359 7.74 -6.55 -18.13
N ILE A 360 8.95 -7.09 -18.10
CA ILE A 360 9.77 -7.16 -16.90
C ILE A 360 10.49 -5.83 -16.71
N VAL A 361 10.31 -5.25 -15.54
CA VAL A 361 11.04 -4.06 -15.09
C VAL A 361 12.19 -4.48 -14.20
N TYR A 362 13.37 -3.92 -14.42
CA TYR A 362 14.56 -4.25 -13.63
C TYR A 362 15.47 -3.02 -13.44
N PRO A 363 16.27 -2.97 -12.38
CA PRO A 363 17.27 -1.92 -12.20
C PRO A 363 18.48 -2.20 -13.10
N PRO A 364 19.06 -1.22 -13.80
CA PRO A 364 20.27 -1.42 -14.61
C PRO A 364 21.56 -1.54 -13.80
N SER A 365 21.50 -1.46 -12.49
CA SER A 365 22.68 -1.55 -11.61
C SER A 365 22.66 -2.82 -10.76
N SER A 366 23.83 -3.34 -10.43
CA SER A 366 24.03 -4.56 -9.65
C SER A 366 23.63 -4.44 -8.16
N SER A 367 23.39 -3.24 -7.64
CA SER A 367 23.00 -3.01 -6.23
C SER A 367 21.70 -2.21 -6.13
N PRO A 368 20.52 -2.86 -6.19
CA PRO A 368 19.22 -2.21 -6.13
C PRO A 368 18.78 -1.87 -4.69
N PHE A 369 19.48 -2.36 -3.68
CA PHE A 369 19.12 -2.21 -2.26
C PHE A 369 19.88 -1.07 -1.57
N ILE A 370 19.25 -0.56 -0.51
CA ILE A 370 19.85 0.38 0.44
C ILE A 370 20.86 -0.37 1.30
#